data_8b9a30dd705446f0ab807df1b447b93c
#
_entry.id   8b9a30dd705446f0ab807df1b447b93c
#
_cell.length_a   1.000
_cell.length_b   1.000
_cell.length_c   1.000
_cell.angle_alpha   90.00
_cell.angle_beta   90.00
_cell.angle_gamma   90.00
#
_symmetry.space_group_name_H-M   'P 1'
#
loop_
_entity.id
_entity.type
_entity.pdbx_description
1 polymer ?
#
loop_
_entity_poly.entity_id
_entity_poly.type
_entity_poly.pdbx_seq_one_letter_code
_entity_poly.pdbx_strand_id
1 'polypeptide(L)'
;MLDTNLRKGELKMKDKIFGVLQRVGRSFMLPIALLPVAGLLLGIGSSFTNETMLAAYGLNSVIHPGTLIYTILDVMSQTGSAVFNNLALLFAMGVAIGMARKEKEVAALSGAVAYIIMNTAIQAMINAAGGVEAMPANSTTTMLGITTLQMGVFGGIVVGLGVAALHNKFYKIELPQVLAFFGGTRFVPIISSIVYLVVGIAMFYIWPVVQSGIAALGALVLASGYAGTFYFTACWSVR
;
A
#
# COMPACT_ATOMS: atom_id res chain seq x y z
N MET A 1 -16.52 -14.51 41.70
CA MET A 1 -15.10 -14.11 41.52
C MET A 1 -14.52 -14.48 40.15
N LEU A 2 -14.90 -15.57 39.49
CA LEU A 2 -14.44 -15.94 38.15
C LEU A 2 -14.92 -14.96 37.07
N ASP A 3 -16.16 -14.51 37.14
CA ASP A 3 -16.79 -13.64 36.12
C ASP A 3 -16.16 -12.24 36.04
N THR A 4 -15.70 -11.71 37.17
CA THR A 4 -15.03 -10.39 37.25
C THR A 4 -13.62 -10.41 36.63
N ASN A 5 -12.92 -11.55 36.70
CA ASN A 5 -11.60 -11.74 36.11
C ASN A 5 -11.66 -11.94 34.58
N LEU A 6 -12.69 -12.63 34.07
CA LEU A 6 -12.93 -12.79 32.64
C LEU A 6 -13.29 -11.44 32.00
N ARG A 7 -14.18 -10.67 32.63
CA ARG A 7 -14.55 -9.32 32.18
C ARG A 7 -13.39 -8.34 32.17
N LYS A 8 -12.50 -8.38 33.17
CA LYS A 8 -11.25 -7.59 33.20
C LYS A 8 -10.27 -8.02 32.10
N GLY A 9 -10.21 -9.30 31.78
CA GLY A 9 -9.40 -9.82 30.67
C GLY A 9 -9.88 -9.34 29.31
N GLU A 10 -11.20 -9.40 29.08
CA GLU A 10 -11.83 -8.93 27.83
C GLU A 10 -11.70 -7.41 27.64
N LEU A 11 -11.88 -6.60 28.68
CA LEU A 11 -11.68 -5.15 28.65
C LEU A 11 -10.22 -4.82 28.30
N LYS A 12 -9.24 -5.48 28.96
CA LYS A 12 -7.82 -5.29 28.65
C LYS A 12 -7.46 -5.69 27.21
N MET A 13 -8.13 -6.70 26.65
CA MET A 13 -7.89 -7.13 25.26
C MET A 13 -8.51 -6.13 24.26
N LYS A 14 -9.72 -5.63 24.53
CA LYS A 14 -10.37 -4.57 23.73
C LYS A 14 -9.54 -3.28 23.72
N ASP A 15 -9.03 -2.85 24.87
CA ASP A 15 -8.20 -1.65 24.98
C ASP A 15 -6.85 -1.81 24.21
N LYS A 16 -6.26 -3.02 24.23
CA LYS A 16 -5.05 -3.30 23.44
C LYS A 16 -5.32 -3.26 21.95
N ILE A 17 -6.41 -3.88 21.49
CA ILE A 17 -6.80 -3.88 20.06
C ILE A 17 -7.09 -2.45 19.61
N PHE A 18 -7.86 -1.69 20.40
CA PHE A 18 -8.17 -0.29 20.08
C PHE A 18 -6.92 0.58 20.03
N GLY A 19 -5.98 0.42 20.95
CA GLY A 19 -4.70 1.12 20.95
C GLY A 19 -3.79 0.76 19.77
N VAL A 20 -3.88 -0.48 19.24
CA VAL A 20 -3.18 -0.87 18.01
C VAL A 20 -3.84 -0.20 16.79
N LEU A 21 -5.17 -0.27 16.69
CA LEU A 21 -5.94 0.36 15.61
C LEU A 21 -5.70 1.87 15.53
N GLN A 22 -5.66 2.57 16.67
CA GLN A 22 -5.33 4.00 16.72
C GLN A 22 -3.92 4.29 16.21
N ARG A 23 -2.93 3.45 16.56
CA ARG A 23 -1.56 3.60 16.07
C ARG A 23 -1.45 3.35 14.56
N VAL A 24 -2.12 2.34 14.07
CA VAL A 24 -2.22 2.05 12.63
C VAL A 24 -2.84 3.23 11.90
N GLY A 25 -3.98 3.75 12.38
CA GLY A 25 -4.62 4.93 11.80
C GLY A 25 -3.72 6.16 11.77
N ARG A 26 -2.99 6.42 12.86
CA ARG A 26 -2.00 7.52 12.92
C ARG A 26 -0.83 7.31 11.94
N SER A 27 -0.46 6.07 11.67
CA SER A 27 0.62 5.75 10.72
C SER A 27 0.27 6.10 9.28
N PHE A 28 -1.03 6.17 8.95
CA PHE A 28 -1.50 6.56 7.62
C PHE A 28 -1.38 8.07 7.36
N MET A 29 -1.23 8.90 8.39
CA MET A 29 -1.16 10.35 8.22
C MET A 29 0.01 10.79 7.32
N LEU A 30 1.17 10.12 7.41
CA LEU A 30 2.35 10.47 6.60
C LEU A 30 2.10 10.26 5.09
N PRO A 31 1.70 9.07 4.61
CA PRO A 31 1.38 8.87 3.19
C PRO A 31 0.19 9.72 2.72
N ILE A 32 -0.85 9.87 3.56
CA ILE A 32 -2.05 10.65 3.19
C ILE A 32 -1.74 12.14 3.03
N ALA A 33 -0.81 12.69 3.80
CA ALA A 33 -0.43 14.09 3.70
C ALA A 33 0.19 14.47 2.35
N LEU A 34 0.71 13.50 1.59
CA LEU A 34 1.26 13.72 0.24
C LEU A 34 0.18 13.77 -0.85
N LEU A 35 -1.00 13.16 -0.60
CA LEU A 35 -2.05 13.02 -1.62
C LEU A 35 -2.60 14.36 -2.14
N PRO A 36 -2.84 15.40 -1.34
CA PRO A 36 -3.31 16.68 -1.85
C PRO A 36 -2.34 17.32 -2.85
N VAL A 37 -1.04 17.27 -2.56
CA VAL A 37 0.00 17.83 -3.45
C VAL A 37 0.08 17.01 -4.75
N ALA A 38 0.13 15.69 -4.64
CA ALA A 38 0.14 14.79 -5.79
C ALA A 38 -1.14 14.95 -6.64
N GLY A 39 -2.30 15.10 -5.98
CA GLY A 39 -3.59 15.31 -6.63
C GLY A 39 -3.66 16.64 -7.41
N LEU A 40 -3.12 17.73 -6.86
CA LEU A 40 -3.02 19.01 -7.53
C LEU A 40 -2.10 18.93 -8.75
N LEU A 41 -0.94 18.32 -8.63
CA LEU A 41 0.01 18.14 -9.74
C LEU A 41 -0.62 17.30 -10.86
N LEU A 42 -1.24 16.17 -10.52
CA LEU A 42 -1.92 15.31 -11.48
C LEU A 42 -3.12 16.02 -12.09
N GLY A 43 -3.98 16.63 -11.28
CA GLY A 43 -5.22 17.26 -11.73
C GLY A 43 -4.97 18.43 -12.67
N ILE A 44 -4.07 19.35 -12.31
CA ILE A 44 -3.72 20.50 -13.18
C ILE A 44 -3.01 19.99 -14.44
N GLY A 45 -1.99 19.13 -14.26
CA GLY A 45 -1.22 18.61 -15.39
C GLY A 45 -2.11 17.88 -16.39
N SER A 46 -2.89 16.88 -15.95
CA SER A 46 -3.73 16.07 -16.84
C SER A 46 -4.89 16.84 -17.47
N SER A 47 -5.47 17.83 -16.77
CA SER A 47 -6.55 18.63 -17.34
C SER A 47 -6.09 19.48 -18.54
N PHE A 48 -4.91 20.09 -18.43
CA PHE A 48 -4.37 20.95 -19.49
C PHE A 48 -3.47 20.22 -20.51
N THR A 49 -3.29 18.91 -20.39
CA THR A 49 -2.68 18.06 -21.42
C THR A 49 -3.70 17.18 -22.15
N ASN A 50 -4.97 17.20 -21.72
CA ASN A 50 -6.04 16.43 -22.35
C ASN A 50 -6.51 17.10 -23.63
N GLU A 51 -6.37 16.41 -24.78
CA GLU A 51 -6.73 16.94 -26.11
C GLU A 51 -8.20 17.35 -26.22
N THR A 52 -9.12 16.62 -25.59
CA THR A 52 -10.55 16.95 -25.57
C THR A 52 -10.84 18.26 -24.84
N MET A 53 -10.17 18.49 -23.73
CA MET A 53 -10.28 19.74 -22.96
C MET A 53 -9.68 20.92 -23.74
N LEU A 54 -8.50 20.73 -24.30
CA LEU A 54 -7.82 21.78 -25.13
C LEU A 54 -8.66 22.17 -26.32
N ALA A 55 -9.30 21.21 -26.99
CA ALA A 55 -10.21 21.49 -28.11
C ALA A 55 -11.48 22.23 -27.67
N ALA A 56 -12.08 21.83 -26.56
CA ALA A 56 -13.30 22.44 -26.03
C ALA A 56 -13.10 23.92 -25.63
N TYR A 57 -11.91 24.28 -25.12
CA TYR A 57 -11.58 25.64 -24.73
C TYR A 57 -10.80 26.44 -25.77
N GLY A 58 -10.54 25.86 -26.96
CA GLY A 58 -9.81 26.53 -28.03
C GLY A 58 -8.33 26.81 -27.71
N LEU A 59 -7.76 26.10 -26.75
CA LEU A 59 -6.39 26.32 -26.28
C LEU A 59 -5.33 25.54 -27.09
N ASN A 60 -5.73 24.74 -28.07
CA ASN A 60 -4.83 23.96 -28.93
C ASN A 60 -3.77 24.80 -29.66
N SER A 61 -4.03 26.10 -29.91
CA SER A 61 -3.08 27.00 -30.56
C SER A 61 -1.94 27.45 -29.64
N VAL A 62 -2.16 27.39 -28.32
CA VAL A 62 -1.19 27.85 -27.30
C VAL A 62 -0.55 26.68 -26.57
N ILE A 63 -1.34 25.64 -26.27
CA ILE A 63 -0.91 24.46 -25.52
C ILE A 63 -1.01 23.25 -26.44
N HIS A 64 0.10 22.87 -27.04
CA HIS A 64 0.20 21.69 -27.90
C HIS A 64 1.52 20.93 -27.63
N PRO A 65 1.63 19.64 -27.98
CA PRO A 65 2.88 18.89 -27.87
C PRO A 65 4.03 19.62 -28.56
N GLY A 66 5.12 19.86 -27.83
CA GLY A 66 6.27 20.63 -28.30
C GLY A 66 6.37 22.05 -27.75
N THR A 67 5.33 22.61 -27.11
CA THR A 67 5.42 23.89 -26.38
C THR A 67 5.99 23.69 -24.98
N LEU A 68 6.72 24.70 -24.47
CA LEU A 68 7.29 24.67 -23.12
C LEU A 68 6.19 24.50 -22.06
N ILE A 69 5.04 25.16 -22.25
CA ILE A 69 3.89 25.10 -21.36
C ILE A 69 3.35 23.67 -21.29
N TYR A 70 3.13 23.02 -22.43
CA TYR A 70 2.70 21.64 -22.49
C TYR A 70 3.66 20.71 -21.77
N THR A 71 4.97 20.87 -22.00
CA THR A 71 6.00 20.03 -21.34
C THR A 71 5.99 20.19 -19.82
N ILE A 72 5.83 21.41 -19.29
CA ILE A 72 5.73 21.64 -17.85
C ILE A 72 4.49 20.95 -17.26
N LEU A 73 3.34 21.09 -17.91
CA LEU A 73 2.08 20.49 -17.50
C LEU A 73 2.13 18.95 -17.55
N ASP A 74 2.77 18.40 -18.58
CA ASP A 74 2.98 16.96 -18.71
C ASP A 74 3.90 16.42 -17.61
N VAL A 75 5.00 17.11 -17.32
CA VAL A 75 5.87 16.77 -16.18
C VAL A 75 5.11 16.80 -14.85
N MET A 76 4.25 17.80 -14.63
CA MET A 76 3.39 17.86 -13.43
C MET A 76 2.44 16.66 -13.37
N SER A 77 1.78 16.31 -14.48
CA SER A 77 0.88 15.16 -14.58
C SER A 77 1.60 13.85 -14.28
N GLN A 78 2.75 13.61 -14.91
CA GLN A 78 3.54 12.41 -14.72
C GLN A 78 4.09 12.31 -13.29
N THR A 79 4.53 13.42 -12.71
CA THR A 79 5.01 13.46 -11.32
C THR A 79 3.89 13.13 -10.32
N GLY A 80 2.70 13.72 -10.53
CA GLY A 80 1.53 13.39 -9.72
C GLY A 80 1.15 11.91 -9.83
N SER A 81 1.08 11.39 -11.06
CA SER A 81 0.83 9.95 -11.32
C SER A 81 1.85 9.04 -10.65
N ALA A 82 3.14 9.39 -10.68
CA ALA A 82 4.19 8.59 -10.06
C ALA A 82 3.99 8.42 -8.56
N VAL A 83 3.50 9.45 -7.85
CA VAL A 83 3.17 9.34 -6.43
C VAL A 83 2.01 8.38 -6.20
N PHE A 84 0.92 8.47 -6.99
CA PHE A 84 -0.22 7.58 -6.86
C PHE A 84 0.12 6.14 -7.22
N ASN A 85 0.91 5.91 -8.26
CA ASN A 85 1.34 4.58 -8.67
C ASN A 85 2.22 3.89 -7.62
N ASN A 86 2.97 4.66 -6.84
CA ASN A 86 3.84 4.15 -5.78
C ASN A 86 3.25 4.32 -4.36
N LEU A 87 1.96 4.62 -4.27
CA LEU A 87 1.29 4.90 -3.00
C LEU A 87 1.43 3.72 -2.01
N ALA A 88 1.34 2.48 -2.49
CA ALA A 88 1.48 1.29 -1.66
C ALA A 88 2.86 1.16 -1.01
N LEU A 89 3.94 1.56 -1.71
CA LEU A 89 5.29 1.64 -1.13
C LEU A 89 5.36 2.70 -0.02
N LEU A 90 4.76 3.87 -0.25
CA LEU A 90 4.70 4.93 0.76
C LEU A 90 3.93 4.48 2.00
N PHE A 91 2.84 3.72 1.83
CA PHE A 91 2.11 3.11 2.94
C PHE A 91 2.94 2.05 3.67
N ALA A 92 3.70 1.20 2.96
CA ALA A 92 4.58 0.22 3.59
C ALA A 92 5.61 0.89 4.51
N MET A 93 6.26 1.95 4.02
CA MET A 93 7.19 2.75 4.81
C MET A 93 6.50 3.48 5.97
N GLY A 94 5.40 4.18 5.69
CA GLY A 94 4.67 4.99 6.68
C GLY A 94 4.12 4.16 7.83
N VAL A 95 3.57 2.99 7.53
CA VAL A 95 3.05 2.05 8.55
C VAL A 95 4.21 1.45 9.36
N ALA A 96 5.31 1.08 8.72
CA ALA A 96 6.50 0.59 9.42
C ALA A 96 7.04 1.63 10.40
N ILE A 97 7.16 2.91 9.98
CA ILE A 97 7.57 4.03 10.84
C ILE A 97 6.61 4.23 12.01
N GLY A 98 5.32 4.26 11.72
CA GLY A 98 4.30 4.59 12.73
C GLY A 98 4.13 3.51 13.80
N MET A 99 4.40 2.26 13.45
CA MET A 99 4.28 1.11 14.35
C MET A 99 5.60 0.72 15.01
N ALA A 100 6.76 1.19 14.51
CA ALA A 100 8.06 0.99 15.11
C ALA A 100 8.19 1.75 16.43
N ARG A 101 8.74 1.09 17.46
CA ARG A 101 8.93 1.66 18.80
C ARG A 101 10.17 2.55 18.90
N LYS A 102 11.25 2.17 18.24
CA LYS A 102 12.54 2.87 18.18
C LYS A 102 13.13 2.72 16.78
N GLU A 103 14.21 3.45 16.47
CA GLU A 103 14.95 3.33 15.21
C GLU A 103 14.01 3.29 14.00
N LYS A 104 13.15 4.32 13.88
CA LYS A 104 12.06 4.38 12.90
C LYS A 104 12.56 4.44 11.46
N GLU A 105 13.74 5.02 11.26
CA GLU A 105 14.46 5.10 9.99
C GLU A 105 14.82 3.72 9.45
N VAL A 106 15.27 2.81 10.34
CA VAL A 106 15.55 1.42 9.97
C VAL A 106 14.27 0.67 9.60
N ALA A 107 13.19 0.92 10.33
CA ALA A 107 11.88 0.35 10.02
C ALA A 107 11.36 0.83 8.66
N ALA A 108 11.57 2.11 8.32
CA ALA A 108 11.20 2.67 7.01
C ALA A 108 11.95 1.99 5.88
N LEU A 109 13.29 1.90 5.99
CA LEU A 109 14.13 1.23 5.02
C LEU A 109 13.75 -0.24 4.86
N SER A 110 13.56 -0.95 5.98
CA SER A 110 13.13 -2.35 5.97
C SER A 110 11.77 -2.52 5.30
N GLY A 111 10.85 -1.57 5.49
CA GLY A 111 9.54 -1.55 4.85
C GLY A 111 9.63 -1.41 3.33
N ALA A 112 10.48 -0.50 2.85
CA ALA A 112 10.71 -0.33 1.42
C ALA A 112 11.34 -1.58 0.79
N VAL A 113 12.41 -2.11 1.39
CA VAL A 113 13.12 -3.30 0.90
C VAL A 113 12.20 -4.52 0.90
N ALA A 114 11.48 -4.76 2.00
CA ALA A 114 10.54 -5.88 2.11
C ALA A 114 9.42 -5.80 1.07
N TYR A 115 8.91 -4.59 0.79
CA TYR A 115 7.88 -4.36 -0.22
C TYR A 115 8.37 -4.68 -1.63
N ILE A 116 9.59 -4.24 -1.99
CA ILE A 116 10.20 -4.54 -3.29
C ILE A 116 10.42 -6.05 -3.44
N ILE A 117 11.01 -6.70 -2.42
CA ILE A 117 11.29 -8.15 -2.46
C ILE A 117 10.00 -8.96 -2.58
N MET A 118 8.96 -8.61 -1.82
CA MET A 118 7.67 -9.28 -1.92
C MET A 118 7.10 -9.21 -3.34
N ASN A 119 7.09 -8.01 -3.94
CA ASN A 119 6.56 -7.84 -5.30
C ASN A 119 7.42 -8.54 -6.36
N THR A 120 8.75 -8.55 -6.20
CA THR A 120 9.66 -9.30 -7.08
C THR A 120 9.44 -10.81 -6.98
N ALA A 121 9.20 -11.32 -5.77
CA ALA A 121 8.86 -12.72 -5.57
C ALA A 121 7.52 -13.09 -6.25
N ILE A 122 6.51 -12.21 -6.14
CA ILE A 122 5.24 -12.37 -6.84
C ILE A 122 5.43 -12.35 -8.36
N GLN A 123 6.25 -11.43 -8.89
CA GLN A 123 6.59 -11.39 -10.33
C GLN A 123 7.21 -12.71 -10.81
N ALA A 124 8.16 -13.24 -10.04
CA ALA A 124 8.78 -14.52 -10.37
C ALA A 124 7.74 -15.65 -10.41
N MET A 125 6.78 -15.65 -9.48
CA MET A 125 5.68 -16.63 -9.47
C MET A 125 4.73 -16.44 -10.66
N ILE A 126 4.39 -15.21 -11.03
CA ILE A 126 3.58 -14.91 -12.23
C ILE A 126 4.28 -15.43 -13.49
N ASN A 127 5.57 -15.16 -13.63
CA ASN A 127 6.35 -15.65 -14.78
C ASN A 127 6.41 -17.19 -14.83
N ALA A 128 6.56 -17.85 -13.68
CA ALA A 128 6.56 -19.30 -13.57
C ALA A 128 5.18 -19.91 -13.89
N ALA A 129 4.10 -19.18 -13.64
CA ALA A 129 2.72 -19.61 -13.92
C ALA A 129 2.28 -19.40 -15.39
N GLY A 130 3.16 -18.91 -16.26
CA GLY A 130 2.86 -18.66 -17.68
C GLY A 130 2.75 -17.18 -18.06
N GLY A 131 3.15 -16.28 -17.17
CA GLY A 131 3.17 -14.83 -17.41
C GLY A 131 1.82 -14.15 -17.12
N VAL A 132 1.73 -12.89 -17.52
CA VAL A 132 0.54 -12.05 -17.28
C VAL A 132 -0.69 -12.57 -18.01
N GLU A 133 -0.50 -13.20 -19.17
CA GLU A 133 -1.59 -13.74 -19.99
C GLU A 133 -2.32 -14.91 -19.33
N ALA A 134 -1.64 -15.65 -18.45
CA ALA A 134 -2.24 -16.75 -17.68
C ALA A 134 -3.03 -16.26 -16.45
N MET A 135 -2.95 -14.97 -16.13
CA MET A 135 -3.61 -14.40 -14.96
C MET A 135 -4.99 -13.83 -15.32
N PRO A 136 -5.95 -13.82 -14.38
CA PRO A 136 -7.25 -13.19 -14.60
C PRO A 136 -7.12 -11.72 -15.02
N ALA A 137 -8.01 -11.25 -15.89
CA ALA A 137 -8.02 -9.87 -16.32
C ALA A 137 -8.11 -8.90 -15.12
N ASN A 138 -7.32 -7.81 -15.14
CA ASN A 138 -7.23 -6.83 -14.07
C ASN A 138 -6.74 -7.36 -12.70
N SER A 139 -6.08 -8.54 -12.66
CA SER A 139 -5.50 -9.09 -11.42
C SER A 139 -4.07 -8.62 -11.19
N THR A 140 -3.41 -8.07 -12.21
CA THR A 140 -2.02 -7.63 -12.18
C THR A 140 -1.91 -6.12 -12.35
N THR A 141 -0.83 -5.55 -11.82
CA THR A 141 -0.46 -4.15 -11.99
C THR A 141 1.07 -4.04 -12.09
N THR A 142 1.56 -2.91 -12.57
CA THR A 142 3.00 -2.65 -12.62
C THR A 142 3.36 -1.57 -11.60
N MET A 143 4.35 -1.83 -10.76
CA MET A 143 4.85 -0.92 -9.74
C MET A 143 6.38 -0.92 -9.75
N LEU A 144 6.99 0.24 -9.86
CA LEU A 144 8.46 0.39 -10.00
C LEU A 144 9.07 -0.48 -11.12
N GLY A 145 8.33 -0.74 -12.20
CA GLY A 145 8.74 -1.64 -13.27
C GLY A 145 8.59 -3.13 -12.96
N ILE A 146 8.08 -3.50 -11.79
CA ILE A 146 7.81 -4.87 -11.36
C ILE A 146 6.35 -5.19 -11.63
N THR A 147 6.07 -6.23 -12.39
CA THR A 147 4.71 -6.75 -12.58
C THR A 147 4.29 -7.57 -11.37
N THR A 148 3.23 -7.17 -10.71
CA THR A 148 2.78 -7.77 -9.46
C THR A 148 1.25 -7.91 -9.45
N LEU A 149 0.71 -8.55 -8.41
CA LEU A 149 -0.73 -8.61 -8.18
C LEU A 149 -1.28 -7.24 -7.77
N GLN A 150 -2.50 -6.93 -8.18
CA GLN A 150 -3.17 -5.67 -7.86
C GLN A 150 -3.64 -5.65 -6.41
N MET A 151 -2.69 -5.50 -5.48
CA MET A 151 -2.94 -5.40 -4.04
C MET A 151 -3.19 -3.96 -3.59
N GLY A 152 -2.77 -2.98 -4.38
CA GLY A 152 -2.87 -1.57 -4.04
C GLY A 152 -2.28 -1.26 -2.66
N VAL A 153 -2.90 -0.32 -1.96
CA VAL A 153 -2.48 0.13 -0.62
C VAL A 153 -2.51 -1.00 0.43
N PHE A 154 -3.40 -2.00 0.27
CA PHE A 154 -3.49 -3.12 1.21
C PHE A 154 -2.19 -3.93 1.27
N GLY A 155 -1.55 -4.17 0.13
CA GLY A 155 -0.24 -4.82 0.09
C GLY A 155 0.81 -4.03 0.89
N GLY A 156 0.82 -2.70 0.74
CA GLY A 156 1.69 -1.81 1.52
C GLY A 156 1.44 -1.88 3.03
N ILE A 157 0.16 -1.88 3.44
CA ILE A 157 -0.23 -1.99 4.85
C ILE A 157 0.23 -3.33 5.45
N VAL A 158 0.01 -4.45 4.75
CA VAL A 158 0.43 -5.79 5.19
C VAL A 158 1.95 -5.84 5.38
N VAL A 159 2.71 -5.29 4.43
CA VAL A 159 4.16 -5.20 4.54
C VAL A 159 4.57 -4.32 5.73
N GLY A 160 4.00 -3.13 5.84
CA GLY A 160 4.36 -2.19 6.91
C GLY A 160 4.11 -2.74 8.31
N LEU A 161 2.96 -3.41 8.52
CA LEU A 161 2.62 -4.04 9.80
C LEU A 161 3.55 -5.20 10.13
N GLY A 162 3.82 -6.08 9.18
CA GLY A 162 4.69 -7.23 9.41
C GLY A 162 6.14 -6.82 9.63
N VAL A 163 6.65 -5.84 8.87
CA VAL A 163 8.00 -5.28 9.10
C VAL A 163 8.09 -4.62 10.46
N ALA A 164 7.09 -3.86 10.88
CA ALA A 164 7.07 -3.25 12.21
C ALA A 164 7.07 -4.32 13.32
N ALA A 165 6.34 -5.42 13.13
CA ALA A 165 6.35 -6.55 14.07
C ALA A 165 7.74 -7.19 14.15
N LEU A 166 8.37 -7.47 13.02
CA LEU A 166 9.75 -7.99 12.95
C LEU A 166 10.73 -7.01 13.57
N HIS A 167 10.65 -5.73 13.22
CA HIS A 167 11.49 -4.68 13.76
C HIS A 167 11.40 -4.62 15.30
N ASN A 168 10.18 -4.54 15.83
CA ASN A 168 9.97 -4.47 17.28
C ASN A 168 10.46 -5.71 18.04
N LYS A 169 10.58 -6.86 17.36
CA LYS A 169 11.09 -8.11 17.94
C LYS A 169 12.61 -8.21 17.85
N PHE A 170 13.20 -7.80 16.74
CA PHE A 170 14.60 -8.10 16.40
C PHE A 170 15.57 -6.93 16.48
N TYR A 171 15.12 -5.67 16.71
CA TYR A 171 15.99 -4.48 16.71
C TYR A 171 17.09 -4.48 17.78
N LYS A 172 17.00 -5.35 18.78
CA LYS A 172 17.99 -5.52 19.86
C LYS A 172 18.69 -6.88 19.84
N ILE A 173 18.59 -7.63 18.76
CA ILE A 173 19.18 -8.96 18.72
C ILE A 173 20.71 -8.90 18.80
N GLU A 174 21.28 -9.65 19.72
CA GLU A 174 22.71 -9.89 19.82
C GLU A 174 23.04 -11.18 19.08
N LEU A 175 23.90 -11.09 18.07
CA LEU A 175 24.37 -12.22 17.28
C LEU A 175 25.74 -12.72 17.80
N PRO A 176 26.10 -13.99 17.57
CA PRO A 176 27.42 -14.52 17.89
C PRO A 176 28.55 -13.67 17.27
N GLN A 177 29.73 -13.70 17.88
CA GLN A 177 30.89 -12.84 17.50
C GLN A 177 31.17 -12.82 15.99
N VAL A 178 31.01 -13.95 15.31
CA VAL A 178 31.24 -14.07 13.85
C VAL A 178 30.25 -13.22 13.03
N LEU A 179 29.05 -13.03 13.53
CA LEU A 179 27.97 -12.27 12.86
C LEU A 179 27.64 -10.96 13.58
N ALA A 180 28.43 -10.56 14.57
CA ALA A 180 28.18 -9.38 15.41
C ALA A 180 27.99 -8.09 14.60
N PHE A 181 28.65 -7.97 13.43
CA PHE A 181 28.50 -6.84 12.52
C PHE A 181 27.06 -6.66 12.01
N PHE A 182 26.32 -7.76 11.85
CA PHE A 182 24.93 -7.77 11.39
C PHE A 182 23.92 -7.70 12.54
N GLY A 183 24.37 -7.61 13.79
CA GLY A 183 23.51 -7.53 14.97
C GLY A 183 22.76 -6.22 15.13
N GLY A 184 21.80 -6.22 16.06
CA GLY A 184 21.00 -5.05 16.37
C GLY A 184 20.07 -4.62 15.22
N THR A 185 20.02 -3.33 14.96
CA THR A 185 19.12 -2.73 13.96
C THR A 185 19.43 -3.16 12.53
N ARG A 186 20.70 -3.47 12.22
CA ARG A 186 21.14 -3.92 10.87
C ARG A 186 20.56 -5.29 10.49
N PHE A 187 20.17 -6.09 11.47
CA PHE A 187 19.56 -7.40 11.26
C PHE A 187 18.13 -7.30 10.71
N VAL A 188 17.43 -6.21 11.01
CA VAL A 188 16.01 -6.05 10.65
C VAL A 188 15.77 -6.05 9.14
N PRO A 189 16.48 -5.28 8.30
CA PRO A 189 16.34 -5.36 6.85
C PRO A 189 16.61 -6.77 6.31
N ILE A 190 17.60 -7.48 6.86
CA ILE A 190 18.00 -8.82 6.41
C ILE A 190 16.90 -9.83 6.69
N ILE A 191 16.40 -9.89 7.93
CA ILE A 191 15.35 -10.83 8.28
C ILE A 191 14.03 -10.49 7.56
N SER A 192 13.73 -9.20 7.39
CA SER A 192 12.57 -8.76 6.63
C SER A 192 12.65 -9.21 5.17
N SER A 193 13.81 -9.15 4.55
CA SER A 193 14.03 -9.62 3.17
C SER A 193 13.71 -11.11 3.02
N ILE A 194 14.22 -11.94 3.92
CA ILE A 194 14.00 -13.38 3.90
C ILE A 194 12.51 -13.72 4.14
N VAL A 195 11.91 -13.10 5.16
CA VAL A 195 10.50 -13.33 5.48
C VAL A 195 9.60 -12.88 4.33
N TYR A 196 9.84 -11.71 3.74
CA TYR A 196 8.99 -11.20 2.68
C TYR A 196 9.21 -11.85 1.31
N LEU A 197 10.31 -12.54 1.09
CA LEU A 197 10.44 -13.47 -0.03
C LEU A 197 9.42 -14.62 0.10
N VAL A 198 9.35 -15.24 1.29
CA VAL A 198 8.39 -16.32 1.56
C VAL A 198 6.95 -15.80 1.55
N VAL A 199 6.71 -14.63 2.14
CA VAL A 199 5.40 -13.97 2.12
C VAL A 199 4.96 -13.65 0.70
N GLY A 200 5.86 -13.22 -0.18
CA GLY A 200 5.56 -12.97 -1.60
C GLY A 200 5.05 -14.23 -2.32
N ILE A 201 5.70 -15.37 -2.10
CA ILE A 201 5.25 -16.65 -2.64
C ILE A 201 3.86 -17.02 -2.07
N ALA A 202 3.65 -16.87 -0.78
CA ALA A 202 2.36 -17.12 -0.14
C ALA A 202 1.25 -16.19 -0.67
N MET A 203 1.55 -14.91 -0.85
CA MET A 203 0.61 -13.90 -1.35
C MET A 203 0.16 -14.19 -2.79
N PHE A 204 1.00 -14.81 -3.60
CA PHE A 204 0.61 -15.25 -4.95
C PHE A 204 -0.60 -16.19 -4.93
N TYR A 205 -0.70 -17.07 -3.93
CA TYR A 205 -1.84 -18.00 -3.78
C TYR A 205 -3.01 -17.40 -2.99
N ILE A 206 -2.72 -16.59 -1.98
CA ILE A 206 -3.74 -16.04 -1.08
C ILE A 206 -4.49 -14.88 -1.72
N TRP A 207 -3.77 -13.97 -2.41
CA TRP A 207 -4.36 -12.73 -2.90
C TRP A 207 -5.47 -12.93 -3.94
N PRO A 208 -5.40 -13.84 -4.91
CA PRO A 208 -6.50 -14.08 -5.87
C PRO A 208 -7.81 -14.44 -5.17
N VAL A 209 -7.76 -15.20 -4.06
CA VAL A 209 -8.94 -15.53 -3.25
C VAL A 209 -9.53 -14.29 -2.59
N VAL A 210 -8.68 -13.43 -2.02
CA VAL A 210 -9.11 -12.15 -1.42
C VAL A 210 -9.70 -11.24 -2.48
N GLN A 211 -9.06 -11.14 -3.65
CA GLN A 211 -9.51 -10.31 -4.76
C GLN A 211 -10.86 -10.77 -5.31
N SER A 212 -11.06 -12.08 -5.47
CA SER A 212 -12.35 -12.64 -5.91
C SER A 212 -13.46 -12.37 -4.89
N GLY A 213 -13.15 -12.42 -3.59
CA GLY A 213 -14.09 -12.04 -2.52
C GLY A 213 -14.48 -10.56 -2.58
N ILE A 214 -13.52 -9.66 -2.78
CA ILE A 214 -13.78 -8.22 -2.94
C ILE A 214 -14.61 -7.96 -4.21
N ALA A 215 -14.27 -8.62 -5.31
CA ALA A 215 -15.02 -8.51 -6.57
C ALA A 215 -16.47 -9.02 -6.44
N ALA A 216 -16.68 -10.11 -5.72
CA ALA A 216 -18.01 -10.65 -5.44
C ALA A 216 -18.84 -9.67 -4.59
N LEU A 217 -18.26 -9.03 -3.57
CA LEU A 217 -18.90 -7.97 -2.80
C LEU A 217 -19.26 -6.77 -3.68
N GLY A 218 -18.35 -6.34 -4.55
CA GLY A 218 -18.60 -5.26 -5.51
C GLY A 218 -19.72 -5.59 -6.47
N ALA A 219 -19.76 -6.81 -7.00
CA ALA A 219 -20.83 -7.30 -7.89
C ALA A 219 -22.19 -7.34 -7.16
N LEU A 220 -22.20 -7.75 -5.91
CA LEU A 220 -23.42 -7.78 -5.08
C LEU A 220 -23.98 -6.36 -4.84
N VAL A 221 -23.12 -5.37 -4.60
CA VAL A 221 -23.52 -3.96 -4.49
C VAL A 221 -24.07 -3.43 -5.80
N LEU A 222 -23.41 -3.74 -6.94
CA LEU A 222 -23.88 -3.36 -8.27
C LEU A 222 -25.19 -4.02 -8.65
N ALA A 223 -25.37 -5.31 -8.33
CA ALA A 223 -26.60 -6.07 -8.62
C ALA A 223 -27.79 -5.60 -7.77
N SER A 224 -27.55 -5.04 -6.59
CA SER A 224 -28.62 -4.50 -5.73
C SER A 224 -29.17 -3.16 -6.22
N GLY A 225 -28.58 -2.56 -7.26
CA GLY A 225 -29.05 -1.33 -7.89
C GLY A 225 -29.17 -0.13 -6.93
N TYR A 226 -30.15 0.75 -7.18
CA TYR A 226 -30.42 1.93 -6.34
C TYR A 226 -30.73 1.60 -4.87
N ALA A 227 -31.34 0.44 -4.58
CA ALA A 227 -31.66 0.01 -3.23
C ALA A 227 -30.38 -0.27 -2.41
N GLY A 228 -29.37 -0.92 -2.98
CA GLY A 228 -28.11 -1.21 -2.30
C GLY A 228 -27.29 0.03 -2.01
N THR A 229 -27.22 0.97 -2.95
CA THR A 229 -26.56 2.28 -2.75
C THR A 229 -27.26 3.10 -1.67
N PHE A 230 -28.59 3.06 -1.63
CA PHE A 230 -29.38 3.76 -0.61
C PHE A 230 -29.16 3.18 0.79
N TYR A 231 -29.18 1.84 0.92
CA TYR A 231 -28.89 1.18 2.21
C TYR A 231 -27.47 1.42 2.68
N PHE A 232 -26.49 1.41 1.79
CA PHE A 232 -25.10 1.65 2.14
C PHE A 232 -24.87 3.09 2.60
N THR A 233 -25.44 4.08 1.90
CA THR A 233 -25.37 5.50 2.29
C THR A 233 -26.19 5.80 3.54
N ALA A 234 -27.37 5.21 3.70
CA ALA A 234 -28.21 5.39 4.89
C ALA A 234 -27.56 4.78 6.15
N CYS A 235 -26.96 3.60 6.03
CA CYS A 235 -26.25 2.96 7.15
C CYS A 235 -24.99 3.75 7.59
N TRP A 236 -24.35 4.48 6.67
CA TRP A 236 -23.23 5.36 6.97
C TRP A 236 -23.67 6.72 7.56
N SER A 237 -24.85 7.21 7.19
CA SER A 237 -25.38 8.51 7.64
C SER A 237 -25.96 8.49 9.07
N VAL A 238 -26.23 7.33 9.65
CA VAL A 238 -26.86 7.17 10.98
C VAL A 238 -25.83 6.96 12.11
N ARG A 239 -24.54 7.14 11.84
CA ARG A 239 -23.46 7.08 12.83
C ARG A 239 -22.71 8.41 12.91
#